data_7f3f2fcd94007323bb9ee5fd4bf7b0e6
#
_entry.id   7f3f2fcd94007323bb9ee5fd4bf7b0e6
#
_cell.length_a   1.000
_cell.length_b   1.000
_cell.length_c   1.000
_cell.angle_alpha   90.00
_cell.angle_beta   90.00
_cell.angle_gamma   90.00
#
_symmetry.space_group_name_H-M   'P 1'
#
loop_
_entity.id
_entity.type
_entity.pdbx_description
1 polymer ?
#
loop_
_entity_poly.entity_id
_entity_poly.type
_entity_poly.pdbx_seq_one_letter_code
_entity_poly.pdbx_strand_id
1 'polypeptide(L)'
;LAVNGRSVQARIAEIAGDLPASQRRVAELVVRDPEALAFGTLGSMADAAGASTATVVRLASRLGFDGFAALRDAVRSEVSTQLRSAVGRVRAPASGPLVERVLDVERANVERTLSGIDEADLDRTLDLMCDPARRLWLLPNSQTLGIVSHLADDLSLCRSRVTLLEGSEFRVFTTMTALREGDVVLSIDTQRHERWVVRAQHAAVARGAVPIVVTDRLPCSLDVTGGVAMTFACDTASPFESQVGLVALGNLLVSGVVDRLRPSVARRL
;
A
#
# COMPACT_ATOMS: atom_id res chain seq x y z
N LEU A 1 -7.69 -25.92 -7.14
CA LEU A 1 -8.70 -25.91 -6.06
C LEU A 1 -8.20 -24.96 -4.98
N ALA A 2 -8.75 -23.74 -4.90
CA ALA A 2 -8.42 -22.77 -3.87
C ALA A 2 -8.87 -23.35 -2.51
N VAL A 3 -7.93 -23.80 -1.72
CA VAL A 3 -8.17 -24.20 -0.33
C VAL A 3 -8.39 -22.91 0.46
N ASN A 4 -9.64 -22.64 0.83
CA ASN A 4 -10.09 -21.58 1.74
C ASN A 4 -10.01 -20.10 1.31
N GLY A 5 -10.26 -19.70 0.08
CA GLY A 5 -10.62 -18.31 -0.28
C GLY A 5 -9.69 -17.15 0.15
N ARG A 6 -8.60 -17.42 0.90
CA ARG A 6 -7.66 -16.43 1.43
C ARG A 6 -6.42 -16.33 0.56
N SER A 7 -5.95 -15.11 0.33
CA SER A 7 -4.70 -14.87 -0.42
C SER A 7 -3.48 -15.46 0.30
N VAL A 8 -2.43 -15.75 -0.45
CA VAL A 8 -1.15 -16.22 0.12
C VAL A 8 -0.58 -15.20 1.09
N GLN A 9 -0.72 -13.92 0.78
CA GLN A 9 -0.27 -12.82 1.64
C GLN A 9 -1.04 -12.79 2.98
N ALA A 10 -2.36 -12.98 2.96
CA ALA A 10 -3.16 -13.07 4.20
C ALA A 10 -2.72 -14.24 5.08
N ARG A 11 -2.41 -15.41 4.48
CA ARG A 11 -1.89 -16.57 5.22
C ARG A 11 -0.50 -16.30 5.82
N ILE A 12 0.36 -15.58 5.11
CA ILE A 12 1.67 -15.18 5.63
C ILE A 12 1.49 -14.27 6.84
N ALA A 13 0.61 -13.28 6.77
CA ALA A 13 0.35 -12.35 7.87
C ALA A 13 -0.13 -13.06 9.15
N GLU A 14 -0.99 -14.09 9.02
CA GLU A 14 -1.51 -14.86 10.15
C GLU A 14 -0.41 -15.59 10.93
N ILE A 15 0.66 -16.04 10.26
CA ILE A 15 1.71 -16.85 10.88
C ILE A 15 3.05 -16.10 11.03
N ALA A 16 3.12 -14.82 10.63
CA ALA A 16 4.37 -14.06 10.56
C ALA A 16 5.10 -14.00 11.90
N GLY A 17 4.37 -13.89 13.02
CA GLY A 17 4.93 -13.86 14.37
C GLY A 17 5.63 -15.16 14.78
N ASP A 18 5.17 -16.30 14.28
CA ASP A 18 5.66 -17.64 14.64
C ASP A 18 6.70 -18.20 13.67
N LEU A 19 7.09 -17.41 12.65
CA LEU A 19 8.05 -17.89 11.66
C LEU A 19 9.49 -17.82 12.18
N PRO A 20 10.27 -18.92 12.04
CA PRO A 20 11.72 -18.88 12.20
C PRO A 20 12.36 -17.85 11.27
N ALA A 21 13.47 -17.23 11.68
CA ALA A 21 14.12 -16.15 10.94
C ALA A 21 14.37 -16.46 9.45
N SER A 22 14.78 -17.69 9.12
CA SER A 22 15.00 -18.09 7.72
C SER A 22 13.71 -18.20 6.90
N GLN A 23 12.61 -18.67 7.51
CA GLN A 23 11.30 -18.75 6.86
C GLN A 23 10.67 -17.35 6.74
N ARG A 24 10.90 -16.48 7.73
CA ARG A 24 10.44 -15.09 7.69
C ARG A 24 11.04 -14.35 6.51
N ARG A 25 12.35 -14.47 6.23
CA ARG A 25 12.96 -13.86 5.05
C ARG A 25 12.33 -14.33 3.72
N VAL A 26 12.00 -15.62 3.63
CA VAL A 26 11.27 -16.14 2.45
C VAL A 26 9.86 -15.55 2.37
N ALA A 27 9.14 -15.48 3.47
CA ALA A 27 7.80 -14.90 3.54
C ALA A 27 7.81 -13.41 3.15
N GLU A 28 8.77 -12.64 3.66
CA GLU A 28 8.99 -11.24 3.31
C GLU A 28 9.28 -11.07 1.82
N LEU A 29 10.08 -11.96 1.22
CA LEU A 29 10.32 -11.93 -0.23
C LEU A 29 9.03 -12.21 -1.02
N VAL A 30 8.21 -13.18 -0.61
CA VAL A 30 6.93 -13.49 -1.26
C VAL A 30 5.97 -12.31 -1.20
N VAL A 31 5.91 -11.59 -0.08
CA VAL A 31 5.07 -10.39 0.08
C VAL A 31 5.62 -9.23 -0.77
N ARG A 32 6.93 -9.01 -0.73
CA ARG A 32 7.59 -7.89 -1.42
C ARG A 32 7.64 -8.05 -2.95
N ASP A 33 7.85 -9.27 -3.43
CA ASP A 33 7.98 -9.58 -4.86
C ASP A 33 7.25 -10.90 -5.20
N PRO A 34 5.91 -10.89 -5.24
CA PRO A 34 5.13 -12.08 -5.58
C PRO A 34 5.38 -12.57 -7.01
N GLU A 35 5.82 -11.69 -7.92
CA GLU A 35 6.18 -12.08 -9.29
C GLU A 35 7.44 -12.96 -9.30
N ALA A 36 8.42 -12.67 -8.43
CA ALA A 36 9.60 -13.51 -8.30
C ALA A 36 9.23 -14.95 -7.91
N LEU A 37 8.22 -15.15 -7.07
CA LEU A 37 7.69 -16.49 -6.76
C LEU A 37 6.88 -17.07 -7.92
N ALA A 38 5.97 -16.27 -8.52
CA ALA A 38 5.08 -16.72 -9.58
C ALA A 38 5.82 -17.25 -10.81
N PHE A 39 6.95 -16.62 -11.16
CA PHE A 39 7.73 -16.91 -12.36
C PHE A 39 9.13 -17.49 -12.09
N GLY A 40 9.54 -17.54 -10.82
CA GLY A 40 10.83 -18.05 -10.38
C GLY A 40 10.87 -19.55 -10.19
N THR A 41 12.08 -20.03 -9.92
CA THR A 41 12.36 -21.42 -9.53
C THR A 41 12.57 -21.54 -8.02
N LEU A 42 12.47 -22.75 -7.49
CA LEU A 42 12.77 -23.02 -6.08
C LEU A 42 14.19 -22.55 -5.68
N GLY A 43 15.17 -22.73 -6.57
CA GLY A 43 16.55 -22.29 -6.36
C GLY A 43 16.64 -20.76 -6.32
N SER A 44 16.09 -20.05 -7.32
CA SER A 44 16.13 -18.59 -7.37
C SER A 44 15.43 -17.92 -6.17
N MET A 45 14.36 -18.53 -5.67
CA MET A 45 13.70 -18.06 -4.44
C MET A 45 14.54 -18.26 -3.20
N ALA A 46 15.20 -19.41 -3.08
CA ALA A 46 16.08 -19.70 -1.97
C ALA A 46 17.29 -18.73 -1.95
N ASP A 47 17.91 -18.50 -3.11
CA ASP A 47 19.04 -17.58 -3.26
C ASP A 47 18.63 -16.14 -2.94
N ALA A 48 17.53 -15.66 -3.48
CA ALA A 48 17.03 -14.30 -3.27
C ALA A 48 16.63 -14.03 -1.81
N ALA A 49 16.17 -15.06 -1.08
CA ALA A 49 15.83 -14.97 0.35
C ALA A 49 17.03 -15.23 1.28
N GLY A 50 18.19 -15.56 0.75
CA GLY A 50 19.33 -16.01 1.56
C GLY A 50 18.98 -17.22 2.44
N ALA A 51 18.26 -18.20 1.87
CA ALA A 51 17.73 -19.37 2.56
C ALA A 51 18.02 -20.66 1.77
N SER A 52 17.80 -21.83 2.38
CA SER A 52 17.88 -23.10 1.65
C SER A 52 16.56 -23.42 0.93
N THR A 53 16.64 -24.21 -0.14
CA THR A 53 15.45 -24.75 -0.84
C THR A 53 14.50 -25.49 0.10
N ALA A 54 15.06 -26.23 1.08
CA ALA A 54 14.28 -26.89 2.11
C ALA A 54 13.51 -25.91 3.01
N THR A 55 14.03 -24.70 3.23
CA THR A 55 13.34 -23.64 3.99
C THR A 55 12.14 -23.10 3.22
N VAL A 56 12.29 -22.90 1.91
CA VAL A 56 11.18 -22.47 1.03
C VAL A 56 10.06 -23.52 1.03
N VAL A 57 10.39 -24.81 0.90
CA VAL A 57 9.41 -25.91 0.94
C VAL A 57 8.70 -25.97 2.29
N ARG A 58 9.45 -25.83 3.41
CA ARG A 58 8.85 -25.80 4.75
C ARG A 58 7.88 -24.63 4.95
N LEU A 59 8.21 -23.46 4.42
CA LEU A 59 7.28 -22.33 4.45
C LEU A 59 6.00 -22.66 3.67
N ALA A 60 6.12 -23.21 2.46
CA ALA A 60 4.96 -23.62 1.67
C ALA A 60 4.04 -24.57 2.44
N SER A 61 4.62 -25.59 3.12
CA SER A 61 3.84 -26.54 3.94
C SER A 61 3.19 -25.86 5.15
N ARG A 62 3.86 -24.91 5.80
CA ARG A 62 3.27 -24.13 6.91
C ARG A 62 2.12 -23.23 6.47
N LEU A 63 2.17 -22.72 5.25
CA LEU A 63 1.08 -21.97 4.63
C LEU A 63 -0.08 -22.86 4.14
N GLY A 64 0.03 -24.19 4.33
CA GLY A 64 -1.00 -25.15 3.94
C GLY A 64 -0.95 -25.57 2.46
N PHE A 65 0.21 -25.40 1.80
CA PHE A 65 0.43 -25.84 0.42
C PHE A 65 1.22 -27.14 0.36
N ASP A 66 0.88 -27.97 -0.63
CA ASP A 66 1.62 -29.21 -0.93
C ASP A 66 2.91 -28.87 -1.70
N GLY A 67 3.87 -28.26 -0.98
CA GLY A 67 5.18 -27.92 -1.49
C GLY A 67 5.22 -26.62 -2.31
N PHE A 68 6.43 -26.34 -2.85
CA PHE A 68 6.73 -25.11 -3.59
C PHE A 68 5.87 -24.93 -4.85
N ALA A 69 5.62 -26.00 -5.60
CA ALA A 69 4.84 -25.91 -6.83
C ALA A 69 3.41 -25.43 -6.57
N ALA A 70 2.76 -25.97 -5.55
CA ALA A 70 1.42 -25.56 -5.15
C ALA A 70 1.37 -24.12 -4.64
N LEU A 71 2.35 -23.69 -3.85
CA LEU A 71 2.49 -22.30 -3.41
C LEU A 71 2.72 -21.37 -4.61
N ARG A 72 3.63 -21.70 -5.50
CA ARG A 72 3.91 -20.93 -6.73
C ARG A 72 2.66 -20.81 -7.62
N ASP A 73 1.95 -21.90 -7.82
CA ASP A 73 0.76 -21.91 -8.68
C ASP A 73 -0.38 -21.10 -8.08
N ALA A 74 -0.52 -21.08 -6.74
CA ALA A 74 -1.44 -20.20 -6.04
C ALA A 74 -1.09 -18.73 -6.24
N VAL A 75 0.17 -18.33 -5.99
CA VAL A 75 0.63 -16.95 -6.23
C VAL A 75 0.53 -16.58 -7.71
N ARG A 76 0.87 -17.50 -8.62
CA ARG A 76 0.71 -17.28 -10.07
C ARG A 76 -0.74 -17.05 -10.46
N SER A 77 -1.67 -17.79 -9.84
CA SER A 77 -3.11 -17.60 -10.04
C SER A 77 -3.56 -16.23 -9.52
N GLU A 78 -3.09 -15.81 -8.33
CA GLU A 78 -3.38 -14.49 -7.78
C GLU A 78 -2.86 -13.36 -8.68
N VAL A 79 -1.59 -13.42 -9.09
CA VAL A 79 -0.97 -12.47 -10.02
C VAL A 79 -1.68 -12.48 -11.39
N SER A 80 -2.01 -13.67 -11.92
CA SER A 80 -2.76 -13.81 -13.19
C SER A 80 -4.18 -13.28 -13.08
N THR A 81 -4.85 -13.45 -11.95
CA THR A 81 -6.19 -12.93 -11.70
C THR A 81 -6.16 -11.41 -11.65
N GLN A 82 -5.11 -10.83 -11.08
CA GLN A 82 -4.88 -9.38 -11.08
C GLN A 82 -4.64 -8.82 -12.49
N LEU A 83 -3.84 -9.53 -13.32
CA LEU A 83 -3.59 -9.17 -14.72
C LEU A 83 -4.82 -9.41 -15.62
N ARG A 84 -5.53 -10.52 -15.39
CA ARG A 84 -6.78 -10.85 -16.09
C ARG A 84 -7.95 -9.97 -15.64
N SER A 85 -7.91 -9.41 -14.45
CA SER A 85 -9.05 -8.65 -13.92
C SER A 85 -9.38 -7.43 -14.80
N ALA A 86 -8.39 -6.72 -15.34
CA ALA A 86 -8.62 -5.59 -16.25
C ALA A 86 -9.18 -6.08 -17.61
N VAL A 87 -8.54 -7.04 -18.25
CA VAL A 87 -9.01 -7.62 -19.52
C VAL A 87 -10.30 -8.41 -19.33
N GLY A 88 -10.42 -9.13 -18.22
CA GLY A 88 -11.63 -9.88 -17.85
C GLY A 88 -12.83 -8.95 -17.62
N ARG A 89 -12.62 -7.81 -16.98
CA ARG A 89 -13.66 -6.78 -16.80
C ARG A 89 -14.12 -6.18 -18.14
N VAL A 90 -13.19 -5.93 -19.06
CA VAL A 90 -13.54 -5.47 -20.42
C VAL A 90 -14.39 -6.49 -21.18
N ARG A 91 -14.12 -7.78 -21.00
CA ARG A 91 -14.82 -8.88 -21.69
C ARG A 91 -16.11 -9.33 -21.01
N ALA A 92 -16.28 -9.01 -19.72
CA ALA A 92 -17.49 -9.38 -18.99
C ALA A 92 -18.70 -8.60 -19.53
N PRO A 93 -19.82 -9.28 -19.84
CA PRO A 93 -21.01 -8.56 -20.26
C PRO A 93 -21.49 -7.66 -19.12
N ALA A 94 -21.59 -6.38 -19.40
CA ALA A 94 -22.08 -5.40 -18.46
C ALA A 94 -23.62 -5.46 -18.44
N SER A 95 -24.22 -5.76 -17.27
CA SER A 95 -25.66 -5.76 -17.08
C SER A 95 -26.13 -4.48 -16.37
N GLY A 96 -27.24 -3.90 -16.83
CA GLY A 96 -27.86 -2.71 -16.25
C GLY A 96 -27.26 -1.37 -16.75
N PRO A 97 -27.90 -0.25 -16.39
CA PRO A 97 -27.49 1.10 -16.80
C PRO A 97 -26.10 1.44 -16.25
N LEU A 98 -25.27 2.09 -17.07
CA LEU A 98 -23.89 2.44 -16.72
C LEU A 98 -23.81 3.29 -15.45
N VAL A 99 -24.68 4.29 -15.33
CA VAL A 99 -24.69 5.23 -14.18
C VAL A 99 -24.97 4.50 -12.88
N GLU A 100 -25.93 3.57 -12.85
CA GLU A 100 -26.27 2.79 -11.66
C GLU A 100 -25.08 1.91 -11.22
N ARG A 101 -24.48 1.20 -12.16
CA ARG A 101 -23.31 0.34 -11.86
C ARG A 101 -22.14 1.13 -11.29
N VAL A 102 -21.84 2.30 -11.88
CA VAL A 102 -20.78 3.17 -11.39
C VAL A 102 -21.13 3.71 -10.00
N LEU A 103 -22.37 4.20 -9.82
CA LEU A 103 -22.83 4.72 -8.54
C LEU A 103 -22.75 3.69 -7.42
N ASP A 104 -23.16 2.45 -7.67
CA ASP A 104 -23.13 1.38 -6.66
C ASP A 104 -21.70 1.05 -6.24
N VAL A 105 -20.79 0.93 -7.21
CA VAL A 105 -19.38 0.60 -6.94
C VAL A 105 -18.71 1.75 -6.19
N GLU A 106 -18.90 2.99 -6.61
CA GLU A 106 -18.22 4.12 -5.99
C GLU A 106 -18.78 4.43 -4.60
N ARG A 107 -20.09 4.27 -4.38
CA ARG A 107 -20.70 4.33 -3.04
C ARG A 107 -20.09 3.29 -2.13
N ALA A 108 -19.97 2.04 -2.59
CA ALA A 108 -19.37 0.96 -1.82
C ALA A 108 -17.88 1.22 -1.51
N ASN A 109 -17.13 1.83 -2.42
CA ASN A 109 -15.75 2.21 -2.19
C ASN A 109 -15.62 3.24 -1.07
N VAL A 110 -16.42 4.30 -1.09
CA VAL A 110 -16.44 5.31 -0.02
C VAL A 110 -16.82 4.68 1.32
N GLU A 111 -17.91 3.92 1.35
CA GLU A 111 -18.43 3.32 2.57
C GLU A 111 -17.41 2.35 3.19
N ARG A 112 -16.85 1.42 2.41
CA ARG A 112 -15.83 0.47 2.90
C ARG A 112 -14.54 1.16 3.34
N THR A 113 -14.13 2.20 2.63
CA THR A 113 -12.92 2.95 3.01
C THR A 113 -13.11 3.60 4.37
N LEU A 114 -14.17 4.38 4.54
CA LEU A 114 -14.37 5.16 5.76
C LEU A 114 -14.77 4.28 6.95
N SER A 115 -15.60 3.26 6.74
CA SER A 115 -15.97 2.32 7.82
C SER A 115 -14.86 1.35 8.21
N GLY A 116 -13.86 1.18 7.36
CA GLY A 116 -12.69 0.34 7.63
C GLY A 116 -11.55 1.04 8.38
N ILE A 117 -11.68 2.35 8.68
CA ILE A 117 -10.66 3.11 9.41
C ILE A 117 -10.75 2.78 10.90
N ASP A 118 -9.62 2.38 11.47
CA ASP A 118 -9.45 2.28 12.92
C ASP A 118 -9.23 3.68 13.50
N GLU A 119 -10.02 4.05 14.53
CA GLU A 119 -9.96 5.38 15.12
C GLU A 119 -8.62 5.68 15.81
N ALA A 120 -7.97 4.69 16.40
CA ALA A 120 -6.66 4.87 17.04
C ALA A 120 -5.56 5.08 15.98
N ASP A 121 -5.63 4.39 14.86
CA ASP A 121 -4.71 4.59 13.73
C ASP A 121 -4.94 5.94 13.06
N LEU A 122 -6.20 6.39 12.95
CA LEU A 122 -6.52 7.75 12.47
C LEU A 122 -5.96 8.81 13.40
N ASP A 123 -6.20 8.70 14.69
CA ASP A 123 -5.71 9.65 15.70
C ASP A 123 -4.18 9.72 15.67
N ARG A 124 -3.50 8.60 15.64
CA ARG A 124 -2.04 8.53 15.51
C ARG A 124 -1.53 9.15 14.21
N THR A 125 -2.22 8.90 13.11
CA THR A 125 -1.90 9.51 11.81
C THR A 125 -2.02 11.04 11.88
N LEU A 126 -3.11 11.53 12.43
CA LEU A 126 -3.34 12.96 12.57
C LEU A 126 -2.36 13.62 13.55
N ASP A 127 -1.94 12.94 14.64
CA ASP A 127 -0.89 13.42 15.53
C ASP A 127 0.43 13.61 14.78
N LEU A 128 0.82 12.62 13.98
CA LEU A 128 2.02 12.70 13.14
C LEU A 128 1.93 13.82 12.09
N MET A 129 0.78 13.94 11.42
CA MET A 129 0.56 14.94 10.39
C MET A 129 0.45 16.36 10.94
N CYS A 130 -0.02 16.55 12.17
CA CYS A 130 -0.21 17.87 12.78
C CYS A 130 1.01 18.35 13.58
N ASP A 131 2.00 17.50 13.86
CA ASP A 131 3.19 17.88 14.62
C ASP A 131 4.02 18.95 13.86
N PRO A 132 4.13 20.19 14.37
CA PRO A 132 4.83 21.28 13.70
C PRO A 132 6.35 21.07 13.62
N ALA A 133 6.91 20.20 14.46
CA ALA A 133 8.33 19.88 14.45
C ALA A 133 8.72 19.00 13.25
N ARG A 134 7.78 18.19 12.74
CA ARG A 134 7.99 17.23 11.68
C ARG A 134 7.70 17.83 10.30
N ARG A 135 8.49 17.47 9.30
CA ARG A 135 8.13 17.69 7.90
C ARG A 135 7.22 16.56 7.45
N LEU A 136 6.29 16.87 6.56
CA LEU A 136 5.41 15.88 5.93
C LEU A 136 5.82 15.72 4.46
N TRP A 137 6.23 14.53 4.11
CA TRP A 137 6.61 14.15 2.76
C TRP A 137 5.53 13.25 2.17
N LEU A 138 4.99 13.58 1.01
CA LEU A 138 4.01 12.77 0.31
C LEU A 138 4.71 12.04 -0.83
N LEU A 139 4.64 10.72 -0.81
CA LEU A 139 5.28 9.84 -1.79
C LEU A 139 4.19 9.05 -2.55
N PRO A 140 3.66 9.56 -3.67
CA PRO A 140 2.73 8.86 -4.54
C PRO A 140 3.45 7.90 -5.50
N ASN A 141 2.67 6.95 -6.04
CA ASN A 141 3.03 6.29 -7.30
C ASN A 141 2.53 7.11 -8.51
N SER A 142 2.84 6.65 -9.72
CA SER A 142 2.45 7.35 -10.95
C SER A 142 0.93 7.46 -11.12
N GLN A 143 0.15 6.53 -10.61
CA GLN A 143 -1.32 6.50 -10.76
C GLN A 143 -2.01 7.43 -9.75
N THR A 144 -1.47 7.56 -8.56
CA THR A 144 -2.04 8.37 -7.47
C THR A 144 -1.52 9.80 -7.45
N LEU A 145 -0.48 10.13 -8.25
CA LEU A 145 0.19 11.44 -8.25
C LEU A 145 -0.79 12.62 -8.34
N GLY A 146 -1.78 12.57 -9.23
CA GLY A 146 -2.73 13.69 -9.40
C GLY A 146 -3.56 13.96 -8.15
N ILE A 147 -4.02 12.91 -7.47
CA ILE A 147 -4.81 13.02 -6.24
C ILE A 147 -3.93 13.47 -5.08
N VAL A 148 -2.72 12.89 -4.98
CA VAL A 148 -1.79 13.22 -3.91
C VAL A 148 -1.22 14.64 -4.08
N SER A 149 -1.11 15.14 -5.31
CA SER A 149 -0.77 16.54 -5.57
C SER A 149 -1.84 17.48 -5.00
N HIS A 150 -3.12 17.21 -5.27
CA HIS A 150 -4.22 17.98 -4.69
C HIS A 150 -4.22 17.89 -3.15
N LEU A 151 -4.02 16.71 -2.59
CA LEU A 151 -3.89 16.52 -1.14
C LEU A 151 -2.72 17.34 -0.55
N ALA A 152 -1.59 17.40 -1.26
CA ALA A 152 -0.42 18.18 -0.83
C ALA A 152 -0.72 19.69 -0.84
N ASP A 153 -1.46 20.18 -1.83
CA ASP A 153 -1.89 21.56 -1.91
C ASP A 153 -2.80 21.94 -0.72
N ASP A 154 -3.84 21.13 -0.44
CA ASP A 154 -4.73 21.33 0.70
C ASP A 154 -3.98 21.31 2.04
N LEU A 155 -3.11 20.32 2.23
CA LEU A 155 -2.29 20.24 3.44
C LEU A 155 -1.31 21.41 3.58
N SER A 156 -0.81 21.97 2.47
CA SER A 156 0.07 23.14 2.48
C SER A 156 -0.66 24.41 2.92
N LEU A 157 -1.96 24.50 2.69
CA LEU A 157 -2.81 25.55 3.25
C LEU A 157 -3.00 25.38 4.76
N CYS A 158 -3.07 24.14 5.25
CA CYS A 158 -3.29 23.84 6.65
C CYS A 158 -2.01 23.98 7.51
N ARG A 159 -0.85 23.57 6.98
CA ARG A 159 0.42 23.54 7.72
C ARG A 159 1.63 23.89 6.84
N SER A 160 2.74 24.25 7.46
CA SER A 160 4.03 24.41 6.78
C SER A 160 4.76 23.08 6.63
N ARG A 161 5.79 23.06 5.80
CA ARG A 161 6.72 21.93 5.62
C ARG A 161 6.04 20.67 5.05
N VAL A 162 5.16 20.85 4.08
CA VAL A 162 4.62 19.79 3.23
C VAL A 162 5.48 19.73 1.97
N THR A 163 5.88 18.55 1.54
CA THR A 163 6.70 18.33 0.34
C THR A 163 6.13 17.16 -0.45
N LEU A 164 5.72 17.41 -1.69
CA LEU A 164 5.37 16.36 -2.63
C LEU A 164 6.63 15.82 -3.30
N LEU A 165 6.81 14.50 -3.26
CA LEU A 165 7.89 13.79 -3.93
C LEU A 165 7.41 13.38 -5.33
N GLU A 166 7.76 14.18 -6.33
CA GLU A 166 7.29 14.02 -7.70
C GLU A 166 8.42 14.13 -8.73
N GLY A 167 8.14 13.71 -9.96
CA GLY A 167 9.06 13.76 -11.08
C GLY A 167 9.80 12.44 -11.31
N SER A 168 11.02 12.52 -11.86
CA SER A 168 11.83 11.33 -12.09
C SER A 168 12.30 10.69 -10.78
N GLU A 169 12.56 9.38 -10.81
CA GLU A 169 13.16 8.65 -9.68
C GLU A 169 14.42 9.38 -9.14
N PHE A 170 15.30 9.84 -10.02
CA PHE A 170 16.48 10.60 -9.63
C PHE A 170 16.13 11.88 -8.85
N ARG A 171 15.13 12.63 -9.31
CA ARG A 171 14.67 13.85 -8.63
C ARG A 171 14.09 13.53 -7.25
N VAL A 172 13.27 12.49 -7.13
CA VAL A 172 12.71 12.06 -5.85
C VAL A 172 13.82 11.73 -4.86
N PHE A 173 14.78 10.86 -5.23
CA PHE A 173 15.89 10.50 -4.35
C PHE A 173 16.78 11.68 -3.98
N THR A 174 17.02 12.60 -4.93
CA THR A 174 17.78 13.83 -4.63
C THR A 174 17.03 14.73 -3.65
N THR A 175 15.72 14.91 -3.82
CA THR A 175 14.89 15.68 -2.90
C THR A 175 14.88 15.06 -1.49
N MET A 176 14.81 13.74 -1.41
CA MET A 176 14.84 12.98 -0.14
C MET A 176 16.16 13.08 0.62
N THR A 177 17.23 13.61 0.02
CA THR A 177 18.50 13.87 0.76
C THR A 177 18.29 14.87 1.91
N ALA A 178 17.28 15.73 1.83
CA ALA A 178 16.89 16.69 2.86
C ALA A 178 16.03 16.10 3.99
N LEU A 179 15.63 14.82 3.89
CA LEU A 179 14.84 14.12 4.90
C LEU A 179 15.65 13.94 6.19
N ARG A 180 15.03 14.13 7.33
CA ARG A 180 15.62 14.02 8.67
C ARG A 180 14.93 12.95 9.49
N GLU A 181 15.64 12.47 10.50
CA GLU A 181 15.07 11.62 11.53
C GLU A 181 13.82 12.27 12.15
N GLY A 182 12.77 11.51 12.33
CA GLY A 182 11.48 11.96 12.85
C GLY A 182 10.56 12.67 11.85
N ASP A 183 11.02 12.94 10.60
CA ASP A 183 10.10 13.38 9.54
C ASP A 183 9.04 12.32 9.25
N VAL A 184 7.90 12.72 8.72
CA VAL A 184 6.80 11.82 8.35
C VAL A 184 6.79 11.60 6.85
N VAL A 185 6.71 10.35 6.41
CA VAL A 185 6.54 10.00 4.99
C VAL A 185 5.20 9.31 4.79
N LEU A 186 4.26 10.03 4.18
CA LEU A 186 2.98 9.50 3.73
C LEU A 186 3.15 8.88 2.34
N SER A 187 3.26 7.55 2.29
CA SER A 187 3.39 6.79 1.06
C SER A 187 2.02 6.30 0.61
N ILE A 188 1.64 6.61 -0.63
CA ILE A 188 0.34 6.26 -1.20
C ILE A 188 0.59 5.44 -2.46
N ASP A 189 0.29 4.15 -2.38
CA ASP A 189 0.56 3.20 -3.46
C ASP A 189 -0.49 2.09 -3.49
N THR A 190 -0.79 1.59 -4.67
CA THR A 190 -1.74 0.51 -4.92
C THR A 190 -1.02 -0.82 -5.15
N GLN A 191 -1.77 -1.91 -5.27
CA GLN A 191 -1.30 -3.30 -5.39
C GLN A 191 -0.12 -3.55 -6.33
N ARG A 192 0.03 -2.72 -7.35
CA ARG A 192 1.15 -2.78 -8.28
C ARG A 192 2.21 -1.78 -7.83
N HIS A 193 2.74 -2.02 -6.63
CA HIS A 193 3.78 -1.17 -6.07
C HIS A 193 4.89 -0.92 -7.09
N GLU A 194 5.10 0.34 -7.42
CA GLU A 194 6.23 0.72 -8.26
C GLU A 194 7.52 0.49 -7.46
N ARG A 195 8.43 -0.31 -8.01
CA ARG A 195 9.67 -0.69 -7.30
C ARG A 195 10.45 0.50 -6.75
N TRP A 196 10.43 1.63 -7.45
CA TRP A 196 11.12 2.83 -6.99
C TRP A 196 10.43 3.48 -5.78
N VAL A 197 9.09 3.42 -5.69
CA VAL A 197 8.31 3.91 -4.53
C VAL A 197 8.66 3.09 -3.30
N VAL A 198 8.67 1.76 -3.42
CA VAL A 198 9.07 0.86 -2.33
C VAL A 198 10.49 1.16 -1.86
N ARG A 199 11.45 1.31 -2.80
CA ARG A 199 12.84 1.66 -2.47
C ARG A 199 12.96 3.04 -1.79
N ALA A 200 12.22 4.03 -2.28
CA ALA A 200 12.23 5.37 -1.72
C ALA A 200 11.68 5.37 -0.29
N GLN A 201 10.56 4.68 -0.06
CA GLN A 201 9.95 4.58 1.26
C GLN A 201 10.86 3.82 2.25
N HIS A 202 11.45 2.68 1.85
CA HIS A 202 12.41 1.97 2.70
C HIS A 202 13.65 2.83 3.01
N ALA A 203 14.14 3.60 2.04
CA ALA A 203 15.26 4.52 2.26
C ALA A 203 14.89 5.65 3.24
N ALA A 204 13.65 6.12 3.22
CA ALA A 204 13.16 7.10 4.18
C ALA A 204 13.09 6.51 5.61
N VAL A 205 12.52 5.32 5.76
CA VAL A 205 12.42 4.63 7.06
C VAL A 205 13.82 4.32 7.62
N ALA A 206 14.74 3.85 6.78
CA ALA A 206 16.13 3.61 7.18
C ALA A 206 16.87 4.87 7.65
N ARG A 207 16.38 6.07 7.30
CA ARG A 207 16.86 7.37 7.80
C ARG A 207 16.12 7.88 9.02
N GLY A 208 15.26 7.08 9.62
CA GLY A 208 14.50 7.41 10.81
C GLY A 208 13.21 8.19 10.53
N ALA A 209 12.70 8.21 9.30
CA ALA A 209 11.37 8.74 9.03
C ALA A 209 10.29 7.81 9.59
N VAL A 210 9.19 8.40 10.05
CA VAL A 210 8.01 7.67 10.51
C VAL A 210 7.07 7.45 9.31
N PRO A 211 6.79 6.20 8.92
CA PRO A 211 5.93 5.92 7.78
C PRO A 211 4.45 6.05 8.13
N ILE A 212 3.69 6.67 7.25
CA ILE A 212 2.25 6.50 7.10
C ILE A 212 2.04 5.85 5.73
N VAL A 213 1.45 4.67 5.72
CA VAL A 213 1.21 3.90 4.50
C VAL A 213 -0.27 3.90 4.18
N VAL A 214 -0.63 4.33 2.98
CA VAL A 214 -1.98 4.25 2.43
C VAL A 214 -1.94 3.36 1.20
N THR A 215 -2.67 2.26 1.23
CA THR A 215 -2.66 1.25 0.18
C THR A 215 -4.05 0.63 0.01
N ASP A 216 -4.26 -0.09 -1.08
CA ASP A 216 -5.54 -0.81 -1.30
C ASP A 216 -5.62 -2.14 -0.54
N ARG A 217 -4.50 -2.62 0.01
CA ARG A 217 -4.43 -3.94 0.67
C ARG A 217 -3.26 -4.05 1.64
N LEU A 218 -3.48 -4.75 2.74
CA LEU A 218 -2.44 -5.21 3.67
C LEU A 218 -2.43 -6.75 3.72
N PRO A 219 -1.25 -7.39 3.94
CA PRO A 219 0.07 -6.78 3.99
C PRO A 219 0.55 -6.28 2.63
N CYS A 220 1.46 -5.32 2.61
CA CYS A 220 2.02 -4.72 1.40
C CYS A 220 3.56 -4.71 1.43
N SER A 221 4.19 -4.27 0.34
CA SER A 221 5.66 -4.18 0.24
C SER A 221 6.26 -2.96 0.92
N LEU A 222 5.42 -2.00 1.34
CA LEU A 222 5.88 -0.81 2.05
C LEU A 222 6.16 -1.14 3.51
N ASP A 223 7.22 -0.56 4.07
CA ASP A 223 7.59 -0.74 5.47
C ASP A 223 6.70 0.12 6.38
N VAL A 224 6.01 -0.52 7.31
CA VAL A 224 5.14 0.15 8.30
C VAL A 224 5.77 0.19 9.69
N THR A 225 7.05 -0.20 9.82
CA THR A 225 7.73 -0.28 11.11
C THR A 225 7.73 1.06 11.84
N GLY A 226 7.16 1.09 13.03
CA GLY A 226 7.04 2.29 13.86
C GLY A 226 6.01 3.33 13.38
N GLY A 227 5.29 3.03 12.29
CA GLY A 227 4.30 3.90 11.67
C GLY A 227 2.87 3.41 11.76
N VAL A 228 2.05 3.83 10.80
CA VAL A 228 0.63 3.49 10.66
C VAL A 228 0.35 3.04 9.23
N ALA A 229 -0.58 2.10 9.06
CA ALA A 229 -1.06 1.69 7.75
C ALA A 229 -2.58 1.78 7.68
N MET A 230 -3.09 2.39 6.61
CA MET A 230 -4.52 2.47 6.31
C MET A 230 -4.81 1.92 4.93
N THR A 231 -6.01 1.39 4.75
CA THR A 231 -6.44 0.86 3.46
C THR A 231 -7.61 1.66 2.89
N PHE A 232 -7.68 1.69 1.54
CA PHE A 232 -8.83 2.22 0.82
C PHE A 232 -9.34 1.23 -0.21
N ALA A 233 -10.63 1.28 -0.48
CA ALA A 233 -11.26 0.44 -1.49
C ALA A 233 -11.13 1.08 -2.88
N CYS A 234 -10.77 0.28 -3.88
CA CYS A 234 -10.53 0.71 -5.26
C CYS A 234 -11.26 -0.14 -6.30
N ASP A 235 -12.36 -0.80 -5.90
CA ASP A 235 -13.18 -1.58 -6.83
C ASP A 235 -13.73 -0.70 -7.95
N THR A 236 -14.01 -1.31 -9.09
CA THR A 236 -14.38 -0.55 -10.28
C THR A 236 -15.31 -1.33 -11.20
N ALA A 237 -16.19 -0.60 -11.88
CA ALA A 237 -16.99 -1.10 -13.00
C ALA A 237 -16.22 -1.06 -14.35
N SER A 238 -14.97 -0.60 -14.36
CA SER A 238 -14.12 -0.40 -15.54
C SER A 238 -12.85 -1.27 -15.47
N PRO A 239 -12.00 -1.33 -16.49
CA PRO A 239 -10.70 -1.98 -16.40
C PRO A 239 -9.69 -1.24 -15.50
N PHE A 240 -9.94 0.04 -15.20
CA PHE A 240 -9.05 0.87 -14.38
C PHE A 240 -9.55 0.94 -12.95
N GLU A 241 -8.66 0.93 -11.99
CA GLU A 241 -8.98 1.00 -10.56
C GLU A 241 -9.63 2.36 -10.22
N SER A 242 -10.66 2.33 -9.35
CA SER A 242 -11.26 3.56 -8.85
C SER A 242 -10.35 4.25 -7.84
N GLN A 243 -10.30 5.56 -7.90
CA GLN A 243 -9.57 6.39 -6.96
C GLN A 243 -10.51 7.07 -5.93
N VAL A 244 -11.82 6.81 -5.98
CA VAL A 244 -12.82 7.50 -5.15
C VAL A 244 -12.61 7.19 -3.66
N GLY A 245 -12.25 5.95 -3.31
CA GLY A 245 -11.90 5.59 -1.94
C GLY A 245 -10.68 6.36 -1.42
N LEU A 246 -9.63 6.52 -2.26
CA LEU A 246 -8.46 7.31 -1.89
C LEU A 246 -8.81 8.80 -1.70
N VAL A 247 -9.65 9.36 -2.55
CA VAL A 247 -10.15 10.75 -2.41
C VAL A 247 -10.93 10.90 -1.11
N ALA A 248 -11.81 9.95 -0.77
CA ALA A 248 -12.58 9.98 0.47
C ALA A 248 -11.65 9.93 1.71
N LEU A 249 -10.63 9.06 1.70
CA LEU A 249 -9.62 9.00 2.77
C LEU A 249 -8.80 10.30 2.83
N GLY A 250 -8.38 10.85 1.70
CA GLY A 250 -7.67 12.13 1.64
C GLY A 250 -8.48 13.28 2.28
N ASN A 251 -9.77 13.36 1.95
CA ASN A 251 -10.69 14.35 2.55
C ASN A 251 -10.86 14.15 4.06
N LEU A 252 -10.91 12.90 4.54
CA LEU A 252 -10.94 12.61 5.97
C LEU A 252 -9.68 13.12 6.66
N LEU A 253 -8.50 12.85 6.10
CA LEU A 253 -7.22 13.30 6.65
C LEU A 253 -7.12 14.83 6.67
N VAL A 254 -7.48 15.50 5.57
CA VAL A 254 -7.50 16.99 5.53
C VAL A 254 -8.46 17.55 6.57
N SER A 255 -9.67 17.02 6.67
CA SER A 255 -10.67 17.44 7.66
C SER A 255 -10.14 17.29 9.08
N GLY A 256 -9.52 16.14 9.39
CA GLY A 256 -8.91 15.92 10.72
C GLY A 256 -7.74 16.87 11.01
N VAL A 257 -6.90 17.18 10.00
CA VAL A 257 -5.83 18.18 10.16
C VAL A 257 -6.41 19.58 10.38
N VAL A 258 -7.45 19.96 9.64
CA VAL A 258 -8.15 21.26 9.83
C VAL A 258 -8.72 21.34 11.24
N ASP A 259 -9.38 20.31 11.74
CA ASP A 259 -9.97 20.30 13.07
C ASP A 259 -8.90 20.47 14.17
N ARG A 260 -7.75 19.80 14.05
CA ARG A 260 -6.65 19.90 15.04
C ARG A 260 -5.87 21.20 14.95
N LEU A 261 -5.72 21.77 13.76
CA LEU A 261 -4.95 22.99 13.49
C LEU A 261 -5.84 24.22 13.25
N ARG A 262 -7.13 24.19 13.60
CA ARG A 262 -8.15 25.21 13.32
C ARG A 262 -7.67 26.66 13.50
N PRO A 263 -7.02 27.05 14.62
CA PRO A 263 -6.54 28.44 14.79
C PRO A 263 -5.40 28.80 13.82
N SER A 264 -4.61 27.82 13.41
CA SER A 264 -3.49 28.04 12.47
C SER A 264 -4.00 28.13 11.04
N VAL A 265 -4.95 27.28 10.67
CA VAL A 265 -5.58 27.27 9.35
C VAL A 265 -6.34 28.58 9.11
N ALA A 266 -7.15 29.04 10.08
CA ALA A 266 -7.89 30.29 9.98
C ALA A 266 -7.01 31.54 9.79
N ARG A 267 -5.73 31.49 10.19
CA ARG A 267 -4.78 32.59 9.95
C ARG A 267 -4.08 32.50 8.60
N ARG A 268 -4.16 31.36 7.91
CA ARG A 268 -3.50 31.12 6.63
C ARG A 268 -4.43 31.33 5.44
N LEU A 269 -5.72 31.05 5.62
CA LEU A 269 -6.80 31.32 4.66
C LEU A 269 -7.28 32.77 4.78
#